data_0cc312b3d24447860943199733e986e6
#
_entry.id   0cc312b3d24447860943199733e986e6
#
_cell.length_a   1.000
_cell.length_b   1.000
_cell.length_c   1.000
_cell.angle_alpha   90.00
_cell.angle_beta   90.00
_cell.angle_gamma   90.00
#
_symmetry.space_group_name_H-M   'P 1'
#
loop_
_entity.id
_entity.type
_entity.pdbx_description
1 polymer ?
#
loop_
_entity_poly.entity_id
_entity_poly.type
_entity_poly.pdbx_seq_one_letter_code
_entity_poly.pdbx_strand_id
1 'polypeptide(L)'
;MKLWDYSRDYLKKYDFKKYDKTVVTKHKKLICGIIALGILAFIAWYFLGMHQKEKHNALPVAVAKVKREDFSFYISALGSVTPQYSVTITAQASGKIQKIHFADGQNVKAGDLLAEIDSAPYLAQLQQFEGQLARDIALLDNARLDLKRYEKLWEQNSVSKQVYDTQKALVAQYVGTVEIDKGLIDNAKVNLEYCNIKSPISGKISIRLIDEGNVIQSTGQTPIAVVNTVTPITLVFFLSEKYLPKLLKNSDNLSALKVEAYNHDKTELLATGNLIALDNQIDPTTGTIKLKADFSNEDLKLFPNQFANVKLYVETIKDALIIPTAAVQHSNKGTFVYAVTNESKVKIHNIETSMNSEGKTVVVSGVNADDIVVTEGTDKLVEGMLVSTSDNKNENHAISKKRK
;
A
#
# COMPACT_ATOMS: atom_id res chain seq x y z
N MET A 1 -32.56 -45.70 -76.17
CA MET A 1 -32.83 -46.17 -77.56
C MET A 1 -33.18 -44.92 -78.36
N LYS A 2 -32.19 -44.20 -78.98
CA LYS A 2 -32.35 -43.10 -79.97
C LYS A 2 -31.15 -42.12 -79.95
N LEU A 3 -29.91 -42.60 -79.82
CA LEU A 3 -28.70 -41.79 -80.02
C LEU A 3 -27.56 -42.56 -80.74
N TRP A 4 -27.82 -43.74 -81.22
CA TRP A 4 -26.82 -44.58 -81.89
C TRP A 4 -26.96 -44.61 -83.40
N ASP A 5 -28.08 -44.10 -83.99
CA ASP A 5 -28.33 -44.12 -85.43
C ASP A 5 -27.84 -42.86 -86.18
N TYR A 6 -27.42 -41.84 -85.51
CA TYR A 6 -26.97 -40.58 -86.15
C TYR A 6 -25.47 -40.56 -86.52
N SER A 7 -24.71 -41.52 -86.10
CA SER A 7 -23.23 -41.54 -86.33
C SER A 7 -22.79 -42.34 -87.52
N ARG A 8 -23.75 -43.12 -88.18
CA ARG A 8 -23.45 -44.00 -89.31
C ARG A 8 -23.50 -43.37 -90.65
N ASP A 9 -24.26 -42.30 -90.82
CA ASP A 9 -24.43 -41.64 -92.11
C ASP A 9 -23.40 -40.56 -92.45
N TYR A 10 -22.60 -40.11 -91.48
CA TYR A 10 -21.55 -39.12 -91.72
C TYR A 10 -20.21 -39.69 -92.18
N LEU A 11 -19.99 -41.01 -92.11
CA LEU A 11 -18.71 -41.64 -92.49
C LEU A 11 -18.68 -42.19 -93.93
N LYS A 12 -19.79 -42.04 -94.79
CA LYS A 12 -19.82 -42.52 -96.15
C LYS A 12 -19.51 -41.47 -97.24
N LYS A 13 -19.05 -40.26 -96.80
CA LYS A 13 -18.89 -39.17 -97.83
C LYS A 13 -17.49 -38.68 -98.04
N TYR A 14 -16.44 -39.38 -97.54
CA TYR A 14 -15.07 -38.98 -97.84
C TYR A 14 -14.26 -40.18 -98.31
N ASP A 15 -14.03 -40.18 -99.65
CA ASP A 15 -13.18 -41.09 -100.35
C ASP A 15 -11.68 -40.84 -100.10
N PHE A 16 -11.05 -41.67 -99.26
CA PHE A 16 -9.65 -41.54 -98.88
C PHE A 16 -8.71 -42.31 -99.79
N LYS A 17 -8.83 -42.13 -101.13
CA LYS A 17 -7.92 -42.74 -102.06
C LYS A 17 -7.18 -41.75 -102.95
N LYS A 18 -6.43 -40.81 -102.28
CA LYS A 18 -5.37 -40.04 -102.96
C LYS A 18 -4.53 -39.23 -102.00
N TYR A 19 -3.70 -39.83 -101.18
CA TYR A 19 -2.61 -39.13 -100.55
C TYR A 19 -1.33 -40.00 -100.61
N ASP A 20 -0.31 -39.39 -101.16
CA ASP A 20 1.01 -39.93 -101.39
C ASP A 20 1.72 -40.36 -100.10
N LYS A 21 2.21 -41.58 -100.00
CA LYS A 21 2.80 -42.22 -98.83
C LYS A 21 4.10 -41.54 -98.32
N THR A 22 4.67 -40.62 -99.07
CA THR A 22 5.92 -39.93 -98.71
C THR A 22 5.73 -38.70 -97.80
N VAL A 23 4.59 -38.02 -97.79
CA VAL A 23 4.31 -36.83 -96.96
C VAL A 23 3.87 -37.23 -95.55
N VAL A 24 3.18 -38.40 -95.42
CA VAL A 24 2.64 -38.85 -94.10
C VAL A 24 3.72 -39.33 -93.18
N THR A 25 4.89 -39.77 -93.63
CA THR A 25 5.98 -40.22 -92.73
C THR A 25 6.77 -39.07 -92.13
N LYS A 26 6.86 -37.93 -92.80
CA LYS A 26 7.58 -36.70 -92.21
C LYS A 26 6.76 -35.99 -91.14
N HIS A 27 5.45 -35.97 -91.35
CA HIS A 27 4.54 -35.37 -90.32
C HIS A 27 4.31 -36.29 -89.11
N LYS A 28 4.38 -37.60 -89.21
CA LYS A 28 4.27 -38.54 -88.08
C LYS A 28 5.41 -38.31 -87.07
N LYS A 29 6.61 -38.10 -87.56
CA LYS A 29 7.75 -37.79 -86.62
C LYS A 29 7.61 -36.42 -85.92
N LEU A 30 7.02 -35.45 -86.63
CA LEU A 30 6.76 -34.13 -86.09
C LEU A 30 5.63 -34.12 -85.03
N ILE A 31 4.56 -34.85 -85.30
CA ILE A 31 3.43 -35.03 -84.38
C ILE A 31 3.83 -35.88 -83.19
N CYS A 32 4.63 -36.93 -83.32
CA CYS A 32 5.19 -37.65 -82.16
C CYS A 32 6.10 -36.81 -81.36
N GLY A 33 6.91 -35.91 -81.98
CA GLY A 33 7.78 -34.93 -81.23
C GLY A 33 6.99 -33.89 -80.40
N ILE A 34 5.88 -33.41 -80.97
CA ILE A 34 4.97 -32.46 -80.27
C ILE A 34 4.26 -33.11 -79.11
N ILE A 35 3.77 -34.37 -79.31
CA ILE A 35 3.15 -35.15 -78.20
C ILE A 35 4.12 -35.50 -77.13
N ALA A 36 5.41 -35.85 -77.47
CA ALA A 36 6.43 -36.12 -76.47
C ALA A 36 6.82 -34.86 -75.70
N LEU A 37 6.90 -33.68 -76.38
CA LEU A 37 7.09 -32.39 -75.76
C LEU A 37 5.94 -31.97 -74.80
N GLY A 38 4.70 -32.25 -75.27
CA GLY A 38 3.47 -32.04 -74.46
C GLY A 38 3.45 -32.89 -73.18
N ILE A 39 3.84 -34.18 -73.32
CA ILE A 39 3.94 -35.09 -72.17
C ILE A 39 5.06 -34.65 -71.22
N LEU A 40 6.23 -34.26 -71.72
CA LEU A 40 7.30 -33.69 -70.90
C LEU A 40 6.92 -32.40 -70.22
N ALA A 41 6.19 -31.51 -70.91
CA ALA A 41 5.69 -30.28 -70.33
C ALA A 41 4.61 -30.57 -69.26
N PHE A 42 3.75 -31.57 -69.49
CA PHE A 42 2.73 -32.02 -68.53
C PHE A 42 3.37 -32.66 -67.30
N ILE A 43 4.41 -33.50 -67.49
CA ILE A 43 5.20 -34.10 -66.38
C ILE A 43 5.94 -33.01 -65.61
N ALA A 44 6.58 -32.04 -66.31
CA ALA A 44 7.23 -30.91 -65.66
C ALA A 44 6.25 -30.02 -64.91
N TRP A 45 5.07 -29.73 -65.47
CA TRP A 45 4.01 -29.00 -64.77
C TRP A 45 3.43 -29.76 -63.58
N TYR A 46 3.26 -31.10 -63.72
CA TYR A 46 2.83 -31.95 -62.60
C TYR A 46 3.88 -32.01 -61.48
N PHE A 47 5.18 -32.13 -61.81
CA PHE A 47 6.26 -32.11 -60.84
C PHE A 47 6.47 -30.70 -60.23
N LEU A 48 6.32 -29.62 -60.99
CA LEU A 48 6.38 -28.25 -60.47
C LEU A 48 5.13 -27.93 -59.59
N GLY A 49 3.98 -28.48 -59.93
CA GLY A 49 2.76 -28.37 -59.14
C GLY A 49 2.83 -29.17 -57.83
N MET A 50 3.48 -30.33 -57.80
CA MET A 50 3.73 -31.10 -56.58
C MET A 50 4.78 -30.46 -55.66
N HIS A 51 5.57 -29.48 -56.12
CA HIS A 51 6.50 -28.69 -55.32
C HIS A 51 5.92 -27.38 -54.88
N GLN A 52 4.63 -27.05 -55.08
CA GLN A 52 3.97 -26.08 -54.25
C GLN A 52 3.88 -26.69 -52.83
N LYS A 53 4.93 -26.47 -52.03
CA LYS A 53 4.91 -26.64 -50.58
C LYS A 53 3.54 -26.18 -50.11
N GLU A 54 2.80 -27.06 -49.42
CA GLU A 54 1.71 -26.69 -48.55
C GLU A 54 2.16 -25.45 -47.79
N LYS A 55 1.65 -24.28 -48.14
CA LYS A 55 1.67 -23.16 -47.25
C LYS A 55 0.81 -23.59 -46.06
N HIS A 56 1.40 -24.30 -45.09
CA HIS A 56 0.78 -24.46 -43.82
C HIS A 56 0.50 -23.03 -43.33
N ASN A 57 -0.80 -22.70 -43.29
CA ASN A 57 -1.25 -21.45 -42.74
C ASN A 57 -0.83 -21.44 -41.26
N ALA A 58 0.40 -20.99 -40.99
CA ALA A 58 0.89 -20.82 -39.67
C ALA A 58 -0.03 -19.81 -38.95
N LEU A 59 -0.63 -20.23 -37.85
CA LEU A 59 -1.55 -19.38 -37.08
C LEU A 59 -0.73 -18.25 -36.44
N PRO A 60 -1.09 -16.96 -36.67
CA PRO A 60 -0.43 -15.87 -36.04
C PRO A 60 -0.72 -15.89 -34.52
N VAL A 61 0.32 -15.87 -33.71
CA VAL A 61 0.25 -15.88 -32.25
C VAL A 61 1.16 -14.81 -31.66
N ALA A 62 0.73 -14.18 -30.57
CA ALA A 62 1.63 -13.39 -29.76
C ALA A 62 2.40 -14.30 -28.79
N VAL A 63 3.64 -14.00 -28.57
CA VAL A 63 4.54 -14.81 -27.72
C VAL A 63 5.27 -13.95 -26.72
N ALA A 64 5.64 -14.55 -25.61
CA ALA A 64 6.54 -13.96 -24.64
C ALA A 64 7.63 -14.96 -24.25
N LYS A 65 8.79 -14.43 -23.87
CA LYS A 65 9.92 -15.22 -23.41
C LYS A 65 9.80 -15.46 -21.91
N VAL A 66 10.06 -16.67 -21.45
CA VAL A 66 10.20 -17.01 -20.04
C VAL A 66 11.44 -16.28 -19.51
N LYS A 67 11.25 -15.41 -18.53
CA LYS A 67 12.34 -14.65 -17.91
C LYS A 67 12.67 -15.21 -16.55
N ARG A 68 13.92 -15.11 -16.17
CA ARG A 68 14.40 -15.40 -14.83
C ARG A 68 14.72 -14.09 -14.16
N GLU A 69 13.89 -13.69 -13.19
CA GLU A 69 14.03 -12.43 -12.47
C GLU A 69 13.46 -12.56 -11.04
N ASP A 70 13.83 -11.64 -10.15
CA ASP A 70 13.26 -11.59 -8.80
C ASP A 70 11.79 -11.19 -8.88
N PHE A 71 10.94 -11.98 -8.26
CA PHE A 71 9.51 -11.75 -8.20
C PHE A 71 9.09 -11.35 -6.79
N SER A 72 8.59 -10.13 -6.64
CA SER A 72 8.06 -9.65 -5.37
C SER A 72 6.54 -9.70 -5.37
N PHE A 73 6.00 -10.57 -4.51
CA PHE A 73 4.56 -10.63 -4.29
C PHE A 73 4.15 -9.55 -3.30
N TYR A 74 3.25 -8.69 -3.72
CA TYR A 74 2.68 -7.66 -2.87
C TYR A 74 1.15 -7.71 -2.87
N ILE A 75 0.59 -7.16 -1.80
CA ILE A 75 -0.84 -7.00 -1.61
C ILE A 75 -1.15 -5.52 -1.69
N SER A 76 -2.12 -5.15 -2.54
CA SER A 76 -2.59 -3.77 -2.65
C SER A 76 -3.77 -3.53 -1.71
N ALA A 77 -3.75 -2.38 -1.04
CA ALA A 77 -4.83 -1.91 -0.17
C ALA A 77 -5.00 -0.40 -0.29
N LEU A 78 -6.13 0.11 0.19
CA LEU A 78 -6.32 1.53 0.45
C LEU A 78 -6.07 1.77 1.94
N GLY A 79 -5.29 2.79 2.27
CA GLY A 79 -5.00 3.18 3.64
C GLY A 79 -5.30 4.65 3.89
N SER A 80 -5.34 5.01 5.17
CA SER A 80 -5.44 6.38 5.65
C SER A 80 -4.19 6.72 6.44
N VAL A 81 -3.60 7.86 6.12
CA VAL A 81 -2.45 8.40 6.82
C VAL A 81 -2.90 8.92 8.18
N THR A 82 -2.23 8.51 9.24
CA THR A 82 -2.52 8.93 10.61
C THR A 82 -1.26 9.50 11.26
N PRO A 83 -1.35 10.58 12.03
CA PRO A 83 -0.19 11.06 12.77
C PRO A 83 0.24 10.01 13.79
N GLN A 84 1.54 9.97 14.13
CA GLN A 84 2.01 9.07 15.19
C GLN A 84 1.40 9.42 16.55
N TYR A 85 1.35 10.73 16.86
CA TYR A 85 0.65 11.28 18.00
C TYR A 85 -0.20 12.46 17.54
N SER A 86 -1.44 12.53 18.07
CA SER A 86 -2.37 13.63 17.85
C SER A 86 -2.91 14.07 19.20
N VAL A 87 -2.63 15.31 19.59
CA VAL A 87 -3.07 15.84 20.88
C VAL A 87 -3.88 17.09 20.65
N THR A 88 -5.11 17.06 21.15
CA THR A 88 -5.98 18.24 21.21
C THR A 88 -5.60 19.08 22.40
N ILE A 89 -5.20 20.31 22.16
CA ILE A 89 -4.82 21.28 23.21
C ILE A 89 -6.11 21.90 23.75
N THR A 90 -6.37 21.69 25.03
CA THR A 90 -7.52 22.24 25.77
C THR A 90 -7.02 22.98 27.00
N ALA A 91 -7.84 23.92 27.52
CA ALA A 91 -7.52 24.62 28.75
C ALA A 91 -7.81 23.78 30.00
N GLN A 92 -6.90 23.83 30.96
CA GLN A 92 -7.07 23.23 32.30
C GLN A 92 -7.52 24.25 33.34
N ALA A 93 -7.29 25.55 33.07
CA ALA A 93 -7.80 26.65 33.85
C ALA A 93 -8.88 27.44 33.10
N SER A 94 -9.82 28.03 33.81
CA SER A 94 -10.87 28.87 33.23
C SER A 94 -10.46 30.33 33.20
N GLY A 95 -10.75 31.04 32.13
CA GLY A 95 -10.46 32.47 32.04
C GLY A 95 -10.44 33.01 30.64
N LYS A 96 -10.14 34.28 30.48
CA LYS A 96 -9.99 34.95 29.20
C LYS A 96 -8.65 34.62 28.57
N ILE A 97 -8.60 34.24 27.29
CA ILE A 97 -7.33 34.13 26.55
C ILE A 97 -6.72 35.54 26.41
N GLN A 98 -5.55 35.71 26.96
CA GLN A 98 -4.84 36.97 26.93
C GLN A 98 -4.00 37.09 25.67
N LYS A 99 -3.29 36.01 25.31
CA LYS A 99 -2.43 35.97 24.14
C LYS A 99 -2.25 34.57 23.57
N ILE A 100 -2.06 34.50 22.25
CA ILE A 100 -1.72 33.28 21.50
C ILE A 100 -0.33 33.47 20.92
N HIS A 101 0.58 32.47 21.14
CA HIS A 101 1.98 32.56 20.79
C HIS A 101 2.39 31.72 19.59
N PHE A 102 1.46 31.12 18.87
CA PHE A 102 1.76 30.34 17.67
C PHE A 102 1.06 30.91 16.44
N ALA A 103 1.66 30.67 15.29
CA ALA A 103 1.02 30.88 13.99
C ALA A 103 0.37 29.59 13.48
N ASP A 104 -0.69 29.71 12.69
CA ASP A 104 -1.40 28.60 12.09
C ASP A 104 -0.45 27.73 11.23
N GLY A 105 -0.44 26.42 11.47
CA GLY A 105 0.42 25.49 10.76
C GLY A 105 1.90 25.50 11.14
N GLN A 106 2.28 26.22 12.20
CA GLN A 106 3.66 26.29 12.68
C GLN A 106 4.12 24.93 13.24
N ASN A 107 5.43 24.68 13.17
CA ASN A 107 6.05 23.59 13.91
C ASN A 107 6.36 24.06 15.34
N VAL A 108 5.90 23.29 16.31
CA VAL A 108 6.09 23.55 17.74
C VAL A 108 6.85 22.40 18.39
N LYS A 109 7.55 22.68 19.47
CA LYS A 109 8.27 21.70 20.29
C LYS A 109 7.49 21.42 21.57
N ALA A 110 7.70 20.24 22.14
CA ALA A 110 7.20 19.95 23.49
C ALA A 110 7.73 21.00 24.49
N GLY A 111 6.82 21.58 25.28
CA GLY A 111 7.10 22.66 26.24
C GLY A 111 6.92 24.07 25.69
N ASP A 112 6.80 24.28 24.39
CA ASP A 112 6.56 25.60 23.81
C ASP A 112 5.24 26.18 24.34
N LEU A 113 5.26 27.48 24.72
CA LEU A 113 4.10 28.23 25.17
C LEU A 113 3.18 28.50 23.95
N LEU A 114 1.95 28.04 24.02
CA LEU A 114 0.96 28.17 22.93
C LEU A 114 -0.03 29.31 23.21
N ALA A 115 -0.52 29.40 24.45
CA ALA A 115 -1.47 30.45 24.82
C ALA A 115 -1.38 30.77 26.29
N GLU A 116 -1.77 31.98 26.61
CA GLU A 116 -1.82 32.49 28.01
C GLU A 116 -3.28 32.85 28.35
N ILE A 117 -3.72 32.38 29.51
CA ILE A 117 -5.00 32.74 30.12
C ILE A 117 -4.68 33.88 31.12
N ASP A 118 -5.63 34.81 31.30
CA ASP A 118 -5.53 35.86 32.31
C ASP A 118 -5.31 35.24 33.70
N SER A 119 -4.08 35.41 34.21
CA SER A 119 -3.62 34.84 35.47
C SER A 119 -3.92 35.71 36.69
N ALA A 120 -4.43 36.95 36.51
CA ALA A 120 -4.65 37.88 37.60
C ALA A 120 -5.52 37.33 38.75
N PRO A 121 -6.66 36.63 38.49
CA PRO A 121 -7.46 36.01 39.56
C PRO A 121 -6.68 34.94 40.35
N TYR A 122 -5.88 34.13 39.66
CA TYR A 122 -5.09 33.05 40.24
C TYR A 122 -3.91 33.58 41.09
N LEU A 123 -3.27 34.65 40.64
CA LEU A 123 -2.25 35.36 41.39
C LEU A 123 -2.81 35.97 42.70
N ALA A 124 -4.00 36.60 42.60
CA ALA A 124 -4.67 37.16 43.80
C ALA A 124 -5.01 36.05 44.82
N GLN A 125 -5.45 34.88 44.35
CA GLN A 125 -5.75 33.73 45.21
C GLN A 125 -4.48 33.15 45.86
N LEU A 126 -3.38 33.03 45.11
CA LEU A 126 -2.10 32.62 45.64
C LEU A 126 -1.64 33.56 46.76
N GLN A 127 -1.66 34.88 46.52
CA GLN A 127 -1.30 35.89 47.51
C GLN A 127 -2.18 35.82 48.76
N GLN A 128 -3.47 35.54 48.63
CA GLN A 128 -4.37 35.35 49.76
C GLN A 128 -3.91 34.15 50.63
N PHE A 129 -3.59 32.98 50.03
CA PHE A 129 -3.15 31.83 50.78
C PHE A 129 -1.77 32.03 51.39
N GLU A 130 -0.86 32.76 50.73
CA GLU A 130 0.43 33.12 51.30
C GLU A 130 0.27 34.02 52.53
N GLY A 131 -0.66 34.97 52.48
CA GLY A 131 -0.99 35.82 53.66
C GLY A 131 -1.59 34.99 54.81
N GLN A 132 -2.44 34.00 54.50
CA GLN A 132 -2.99 33.09 55.51
C GLN A 132 -1.89 32.23 56.16
N LEU A 133 -1.01 31.64 55.36
CA LEU A 133 0.14 30.88 55.87
C LEU A 133 1.02 31.71 56.79
N ALA A 134 1.32 32.96 56.40
CA ALA A 134 2.15 33.86 57.22
C ALA A 134 1.50 34.15 58.59
N ARG A 135 0.18 34.38 58.63
CA ARG A 135 -0.58 34.53 59.88
C ARG A 135 -0.49 33.28 60.75
N ASP A 136 -0.70 32.08 60.17
CA ASP A 136 -0.78 30.84 60.94
C ASP A 136 0.59 30.34 61.38
N ILE A 137 1.66 30.65 60.67
CA ILE A 137 3.06 30.51 61.16
C ILE A 137 3.29 31.37 62.38
N ALA A 138 2.85 32.64 62.39
CA ALA A 138 3.02 33.52 63.56
C ALA A 138 2.29 33.02 64.81
N LEU A 139 1.07 32.45 64.61
CA LEU A 139 0.32 31.80 65.70
C LEU A 139 1.02 30.52 66.21
N LEU A 140 1.53 29.69 65.29
CA LEU A 140 2.33 28.52 65.66
C LEU A 140 3.57 28.88 66.47
N ASP A 141 4.31 29.92 66.06
CA ASP A 141 5.51 30.35 66.71
C ASP A 141 5.19 30.89 68.08
N ASN A 142 4.10 31.67 68.24
CA ASN A 142 3.66 32.12 69.59
C ASN A 142 3.28 30.91 70.49
N ALA A 143 2.50 29.94 69.94
CA ALA A 143 2.10 28.74 70.67
C ALA A 143 3.32 27.88 71.08
N ARG A 144 4.38 27.81 70.28
CA ARG A 144 5.64 27.14 70.61
C ARG A 144 6.42 27.88 71.76
N LEU A 145 6.42 29.19 71.71
CA LEU A 145 7.01 29.98 72.77
C LEU A 145 6.31 29.76 74.14
N ASP A 146 4.97 29.70 74.09
CA ASP A 146 4.17 29.45 75.29
C ASP A 146 4.37 28.01 75.80
N LEU A 147 4.38 27.00 74.85
CA LEU A 147 4.67 25.60 75.20
C LEU A 147 6.02 25.50 75.94
N LYS A 148 7.08 26.18 75.48
CA LYS A 148 8.42 26.23 76.14
C LYS A 148 8.37 26.86 77.53
N ARG A 149 7.51 27.86 77.74
CA ARG A 149 7.27 28.46 79.03
C ARG A 149 6.54 27.48 79.99
N TYR A 150 5.48 26.85 79.55
CA TYR A 150 4.69 25.87 80.30
C TYR A 150 5.50 24.62 80.64
N GLU A 151 6.38 24.17 79.79
CA GLU A 151 7.28 23.06 79.98
C GLU A 151 8.18 23.31 81.19
N LYS A 152 8.84 24.53 81.30
CA LYS A 152 9.64 24.90 82.43
C LYS A 152 8.86 25.06 83.76
N LEU A 153 7.62 25.59 83.67
CA LEU A 153 6.74 25.72 84.83
C LEU A 153 6.27 24.37 85.36
N TRP A 154 6.01 23.42 84.47
CA TRP A 154 5.64 22.09 84.84
C TRP A 154 6.79 21.33 85.48
N GLU A 155 8.01 21.43 84.98
CA GLU A 155 9.21 20.89 85.60
C GLU A 155 9.42 21.40 87.01
N GLN A 156 9.01 22.65 87.27
CA GLN A 156 9.05 23.30 88.59
C GLN A 156 7.80 22.98 89.45
N ASN A 157 6.89 22.09 89.00
CA ASN A 157 5.58 21.78 89.63
C ASN A 157 4.73 23.06 89.90
N SER A 158 4.90 24.11 89.07
CA SER A 158 4.17 25.39 89.17
C SER A 158 2.87 25.41 88.36
N VAL A 159 2.62 24.42 87.50
CA VAL A 159 1.37 24.23 86.70
C VAL A 159 0.95 22.78 86.68
N SER A 160 -0.35 22.51 86.41
CA SER A 160 -0.83 21.15 86.28
C SER A 160 -0.38 20.54 84.96
N LYS A 161 -0.25 19.19 84.94
CA LYS A 161 0.02 18.42 83.67
C LYS A 161 -1.01 18.70 82.59
N GLN A 162 -2.25 18.92 82.98
CA GLN A 162 -3.35 19.20 82.03
C GLN A 162 -3.07 20.50 81.23
N VAL A 163 -2.59 21.55 81.83
CA VAL A 163 -2.27 22.80 81.20
C VAL A 163 -1.15 22.61 80.19
N TYR A 164 -0.06 21.90 80.57
CA TYR A 164 1.04 21.57 79.67
C TYR A 164 0.56 20.73 78.49
N ASP A 165 -0.22 19.65 78.70
CA ASP A 165 -0.73 18.77 77.66
C ASP A 165 -1.71 19.49 76.68
N THR A 166 -2.51 20.45 77.22
CA THR A 166 -3.37 21.32 76.41
C THR A 166 -2.56 22.22 75.44
N GLN A 167 -1.48 22.83 75.96
CA GLN A 167 -0.62 23.71 75.16
C GLN A 167 0.12 22.89 74.04
N LYS A 168 0.60 21.70 74.47
CA LYS A 168 1.21 20.77 73.52
C LYS A 168 0.25 20.40 72.37
N ALA A 169 -1.03 20.07 72.69
CA ALA A 169 -2.07 19.79 71.69
C ALA A 169 -2.34 21.01 70.79
N LEU A 170 -2.34 22.25 71.35
CA LEU A 170 -2.52 23.50 70.58
C LEU A 170 -1.40 23.69 69.56
N VAL A 171 -0.13 23.43 69.95
CA VAL A 171 1.00 23.49 69.02
C VAL A 171 0.81 22.45 67.88
N ALA A 172 0.40 21.21 68.22
CA ALA A 172 0.13 20.18 67.21
C ALA A 172 -1.01 20.59 66.24
N GLN A 173 -2.07 21.24 66.77
CA GLN A 173 -3.14 21.80 65.97
C GLN A 173 -2.63 22.85 64.97
N TYR A 174 -1.83 23.85 65.41
CA TYR A 174 -1.27 24.87 64.51
C TYR A 174 -0.28 24.29 63.51
N VAL A 175 0.51 23.26 63.87
CA VAL A 175 1.34 22.53 62.91
C VAL A 175 0.48 21.96 61.79
N GLY A 176 -0.65 21.31 62.14
CA GLY A 176 -1.60 20.79 61.13
C GLY A 176 -2.22 21.88 60.23
N THR A 177 -2.54 23.06 60.83
CA THR A 177 -3.07 24.21 60.08
C THR A 177 -2.06 24.73 59.08
N VAL A 178 -0.81 24.93 59.47
CA VAL A 178 0.30 25.38 58.59
C VAL A 178 0.51 24.39 57.42
N GLU A 179 0.39 23.09 57.70
CA GLU A 179 0.52 22.09 56.63
C GLU A 179 -0.63 22.14 55.62
N ILE A 180 -1.88 22.39 56.11
CA ILE A 180 -3.06 22.61 55.22
C ILE A 180 -2.82 23.85 54.34
N ASP A 181 -2.34 24.97 54.91
CA ASP A 181 -2.09 26.21 54.16
C ASP A 181 -1.05 26.01 53.07
N LYS A 182 0.04 25.27 53.36
CA LYS A 182 1.02 24.90 52.34
C LYS A 182 0.37 24.15 51.18
N GLY A 183 -0.52 23.16 51.47
CA GLY A 183 -1.25 22.44 50.46
C GLY A 183 -2.14 23.34 49.61
N LEU A 184 -2.77 24.35 50.21
CA LEU A 184 -3.56 25.36 49.48
C LEU A 184 -2.73 26.21 48.53
N ILE A 185 -1.51 26.63 49.01
CA ILE A 185 -0.55 27.38 48.19
C ILE A 185 -0.08 26.53 47.01
N ASP A 186 0.27 25.26 47.22
CA ASP A 186 0.73 24.38 46.16
C ASP A 186 -0.37 24.16 45.10
N ASN A 187 -1.63 24.00 45.53
CA ASN A 187 -2.77 23.95 44.62
C ASN A 187 -2.95 25.24 43.81
N ALA A 188 -2.81 26.39 44.45
CA ALA A 188 -2.89 27.69 43.77
C ALA A 188 -1.76 27.89 42.75
N LYS A 189 -0.55 27.42 43.03
CA LYS A 189 0.58 27.42 42.09
C LYS A 189 0.31 26.53 40.85
N VAL A 190 -0.24 25.34 41.03
CA VAL A 190 -0.62 24.44 39.92
C VAL A 190 -1.67 25.12 39.05
N ASN A 191 -2.69 25.73 39.63
CA ASN A 191 -3.71 26.44 38.87
C ASN A 191 -3.12 27.65 38.09
N LEU A 192 -2.14 28.34 38.67
CA LEU A 192 -1.40 29.40 37.98
C LEU A 192 -0.56 28.87 36.82
N GLU A 193 0.05 27.70 36.97
CA GLU A 193 0.80 27.06 35.91
C GLU A 193 -0.14 26.69 34.75
N TYR A 194 -1.36 26.24 35.01
CA TYR A 194 -2.37 25.92 34.00
C TYR A 194 -2.82 27.14 33.20
N CYS A 195 -2.56 28.37 33.64
CA CYS A 195 -2.78 29.58 32.84
C CYS A 195 -1.82 29.67 31.64
N ASN A 196 -0.66 29.00 31.71
CA ASN A 196 0.32 28.90 30.63
C ASN A 196 0.15 27.61 29.87
N ILE A 197 -0.57 27.65 28.75
CA ILE A 197 -0.89 26.46 27.94
C ILE A 197 0.31 26.14 27.09
N LYS A 198 0.93 24.99 27.31
CA LYS A 198 2.12 24.51 26.62
C LYS A 198 1.81 23.30 25.75
N SER A 199 2.60 23.10 24.69
CA SER A 199 2.50 21.90 23.87
C SER A 199 3.06 20.68 24.61
N PRO A 200 2.30 19.58 24.73
CA PRO A 200 2.80 18.35 25.34
C PRO A 200 3.71 17.53 24.42
N ILE A 201 3.64 17.77 23.10
CA ILE A 201 4.39 17.04 22.07
C ILE A 201 5.02 18.00 21.08
N SER A 202 6.05 17.53 20.39
CA SER A 202 6.60 18.21 19.21
C SER A 202 5.81 17.79 17.96
N GLY A 203 5.51 18.76 17.09
CA GLY A 203 4.75 18.48 15.87
C GLY A 203 4.27 19.75 15.16
N LYS A 204 3.39 19.56 14.21
CA LYS A 204 2.75 20.67 13.48
C LYS A 204 1.41 21.01 14.13
N ILE A 205 1.25 22.27 14.52
CA ILE A 205 0.00 22.76 15.10
C ILE A 205 -1.02 23.05 14.00
N SER A 206 -2.29 22.81 14.28
CA SER A 206 -3.39 23.11 13.37
C SER A 206 -3.66 24.62 13.25
N ILE A 207 -4.64 24.99 12.44
CA ILE A 207 -5.27 26.29 12.49
C ILE A 207 -5.88 26.45 13.90
N ARG A 208 -5.74 27.65 14.48
CA ARG A 208 -6.34 27.97 15.78
C ARG A 208 -7.87 27.89 15.71
N LEU A 209 -8.47 27.36 16.76
CA LEU A 209 -9.92 27.18 16.87
C LEU A 209 -10.56 28.25 17.75
N ILE A 210 -9.73 29.10 18.39
CA ILE A 210 -10.16 30.14 19.30
C ILE A 210 -9.24 31.37 19.17
N ASP A 211 -9.79 32.55 19.43
CA ASP A 211 -9.08 33.82 19.32
C ASP A 211 -8.79 34.46 20.68
N GLU A 212 -7.83 35.38 20.69
CA GLU A 212 -7.53 36.23 21.83
C GLU A 212 -8.79 37.02 22.25
N GLY A 213 -8.98 37.14 23.54
CA GLY A 213 -10.15 37.79 24.10
C GLY A 213 -11.33 36.87 24.40
N ASN A 214 -11.36 35.65 23.87
CA ASN A 214 -12.39 34.67 24.21
C ASN A 214 -12.22 34.14 25.64
N VAL A 215 -13.36 33.82 26.27
CA VAL A 215 -13.40 33.19 27.60
C VAL A 215 -13.57 31.68 27.42
N ILE A 216 -12.66 30.93 28.04
CA ILE A 216 -12.67 29.47 28.04
C ILE A 216 -12.96 28.93 29.43
N GLN A 217 -13.50 27.72 29.48
CA GLN A 217 -13.80 27.02 30.74
C GLN A 217 -13.03 25.70 30.80
N SER A 218 -12.46 25.37 31.93
CA SER A 218 -11.72 24.12 32.17
C SER A 218 -12.61 22.87 32.03
N THR A 219 -13.91 23.01 32.27
CA THR A 219 -14.91 21.94 32.13
C THR A 219 -15.45 21.81 30.71
N GLY A 220 -15.33 22.86 29.89
CA GLY A 220 -15.71 22.85 28.47
C GLY A 220 -14.56 22.28 27.63
N GLN A 221 -14.79 21.20 26.90
CA GLN A 221 -13.80 20.61 25.99
C GLN A 221 -13.61 21.48 24.72
N THR A 222 -13.49 22.81 24.90
CA THR A 222 -13.27 23.71 23.76
C THR A 222 -11.79 23.58 23.33
N PRO A 223 -11.52 23.01 22.15
CA PRO A 223 -10.16 22.85 21.69
C PRO A 223 -9.59 24.22 21.27
N ILE A 224 -8.35 24.48 21.65
CA ILE A 224 -7.58 25.67 21.22
C ILE A 224 -6.93 25.42 19.87
N ALA A 225 -6.28 24.27 19.74
CA ALA A 225 -5.63 23.77 18.54
C ALA A 225 -5.39 22.26 18.66
N VAL A 226 -4.97 21.63 17.56
CA VAL A 226 -4.51 20.25 17.56
C VAL A 226 -3.04 20.21 17.15
N VAL A 227 -2.21 19.48 17.87
CA VAL A 227 -0.82 19.25 17.49
C VAL A 227 -0.65 17.82 17.02
N ASN A 228 -0.14 17.65 15.80
CA ASN A 228 0.09 16.37 15.16
C ASN A 228 1.57 16.14 14.93
N THR A 229 2.09 14.98 15.34
CA THR A 229 3.42 14.54 14.92
C THR A 229 3.34 14.03 13.50
N VAL A 230 3.94 14.77 12.55
CA VAL A 230 3.92 14.46 11.11
C VAL A 230 5.23 13.85 10.61
N THR A 231 6.28 13.86 11.43
CA THR A 231 7.60 13.29 11.16
C THR A 231 8.11 12.62 12.43
N PRO A 232 8.08 11.28 12.50
CA PRO A 232 7.53 10.32 11.56
C PRO A 232 6.00 10.32 11.51
N ILE A 233 5.43 9.69 10.46
CA ILE A 233 4.00 9.55 10.28
C ILE A 233 3.63 8.07 10.07
N THR A 234 2.39 7.70 10.36
CA THR A 234 1.93 6.33 10.20
C THR A 234 0.81 6.24 9.17
N LEU A 235 0.62 5.05 8.63
CA LEU A 235 -0.45 4.75 7.70
C LEU A 235 -1.17 3.48 8.16
N VAL A 236 -2.48 3.57 8.27
CA VAL A 236 -3.35 2.47 8.66
C VAL A 236 -4.10 1.98 7.44
N PHE A 237 -4.08 0.68 7.19
CA PHE A 237 -4.77 0.05 6.06
C PHE A 237 -5.36 -1.29 6.45
N PHE A 238 -6.25 -1.80 5.62
CA PHE A 238 -7.02 -3.02 5.91
C PHE A 238 -6.76 -4.06 4.84
N LEU A 239 -6.55 -5.31 5.27
CA LEU A 239 -6.39 -6.45 4.39
C LEU A 239 -7.42 -7.53 4.72
N SER A 240 -7.88 -8.26 3.69
CA SER A 240 -8.74 -9.44 3.90
C SER A 240 -8.03 -10.49 4.73
N GLU A 241 -8.75 -11.15 5.65
CA GLU A 241 -8.25 -12.22 6.53
C GLU A 241 -7.58 -13.38 5.77
N LYS A 242 -7.93 -13.61 4.51
CA LYS A 242 -7.31 -14.64 3.65
C LYS A 242 -5.79 -14.52 3.54
N TYR A 243 -5.25 -13.30 3.76
CA TYR A 243 -3.80 -13.05 3.72
C TYR A 243 -3.11 -13.28 5.08
N LEU A 244 -3.89 -13.42 6.15
CA LEU A 244 -3.37 -13.58 7.51
C LEU A 244 -2.37 -14.73 7.65
N PRO A 245 -2.59 -15.95 7.09
CA PRO A 245 -1.63 -17.04 7.21
C PRO A 245 -0.25 -16.70 6.58
N LYS A 246 -0.24 -15.88 5.51
CA LYS A 246 1.01 -15.43 4.89
C LYS A 246 1.74 -14.37 5.73
N LEU A 247 0.98 -13.48 6.38
CA LEU A 247 1.54 -12.45 7.27
C LEU A 247 2.11 -13.08 8.55
N LEU A 248 1.43 -14.06 9.12
CA LEU A 248 1.86 -14.75 10.34
C LEU A 248 3.16 -15.56 10.15
N LYS A 249 3.47 -16.01 8.93
CA LYS A 249 4.79 -16.61 8.63
C LYS A 249 5.94 -15.66 8.87
N ASN A 250 5.69 -14.34 8.78
CA ASN A 250 6.66 -13.27 9.00
C ASN A 250 6.43 -12.54 10.33
N SER A 251 5.61 -13.10 11.27
CA SER A 251 5.22 -12.44 12.51
C SER A 251 6.39 -12.04 13.40
N ASP A 252 7.48 -12.83 13.38
CA ASP A 252 8.66 -12.57 14.19
C ASP A 252 9.48 -11.37 13.69
N ASN A 253 9.25 -10.91 12.45
CA ASN A 253 9.95 -9.77 11.86
C ASN A 253 9.04 -8.97 10.92
N LEU A 254 7.95 -8.42 11.46
CA LEU A 254 7.02 -7.56 10.71
C LEU A 254 7.72 -6.35 10.10
N SER A 255 8.72 -5.81 10.80
CA SER A 255 9.50 -4.65 10.34
C SER A 255 10.37 -4.92 9.11
N ALA A 256 10.57 -6.18 8.72
CA ALA A 256 11.20 -6.54 7.45
C ALA A 256 10.23 -6.40 6.25
N LEU A 257 8.94 -6.32 6.48
CA LEU A 257 7.96 -6.18 5.42
C LEU A 257 7.90 -4.72 4.95
N LYS A 258 8.38 -4.50 3.73
CA LYS A 258 8.39 -3.20 3.08
C LYS A 258 6.97 -2.78 2.71
N VAL A 259 6.65 -1.51 2.95
CA VAL A 259 5.39 -0.87 2.60
C VAL A 259 5.66 0.35 1.74
N GLU A 260 5.00 0.44 0.61
CA GLU A 260 5.06 1.61 -0.26
C GLU A 260 3.70 2.30 -0.28
N ALA A 261 3.70 3.62 -0.13
CA ALA A 261 2.53 4.47 -0.23
C ALA A 261 2.55 5.25 -1.55
N TYR A 262 1.46 5.16 -2.29
CA TYR A 262 1.27 5.82 -3.59
C TYR A 262 0.15 6.85 -3.51
N ASN A 263 0.16 7.80 -4.43
CA ASN A 263 -0.93 8.75 -4.63
C ASN A 263 -2.24 8.04 -5.03
N HIS A 264 -3.34 8.81 -5.09
CA HIS A 264 -4.66 8.29 -5.45
C HIS A 264 -4.66 7.54 -6.79
N ASP A 265 -3.95 8.03 -7.78
CA ASP A 265 -3.91 7.47 -9.14
C ASP A 265 -2.89 6.33 -9.30
N LYS A 266 -2.18 5.95 -8.25
CA LYS A 266 -1.12 4.92 -8.23
C LYS A 266 0.05 5.20 -9.17
N THR A 267 0.24 6.46 -9.57
CA THR A 267 1.27 6.88 -10.54
C THR A 267 2.55 7.36 -9.88
N GLU A 268 2.48 7.88 -8.65
CA GLU A 268 3.60 8.43 -7.91
C GLU A 268 3.79 7.74 -6.58
N LEU A 269 5.02 7.33 -6.30
CA LEU A 269 5.46 6.84 -4.99
C LEU A 269 5.63 8.04 -4.05
N LEU A 270 4.82 8.11 -3.01
CA LEU A 270 4.88 9.17 -2.01
C LEU A 270 5.94 8.89 -0.96
N ALA A 271 5.97 7.66 -0.43
CA ALA A 271 6.91 7.26 0.60
C ALA A 271 7.11 5.74 0.65
N THR A 272 8.26 5.34 1.19
CA THR A 272 8.57 3.96 1.53
C THR A 272 8.76 3.85 3.04
N GLY A 273 8.16 2.82 3.63
CA GLY A 273 8.21 2.56 5.07
C GLY A 273 8.16 1.07 5.36
N ASN A 274 7.90 0.73 6.62
CA ASN A 274 7.88 -0.64 7.10
C ASN A 274 6.60 -0.94 7.88
N LEU A 275 6.17 -2.19 7.86
CA LEU A 275 5.04 -2.63 8.67
C LEU A 275 5.48 -2.68 10.14
N ILE A 276 4.74 -2.01 11.04
CA ILE A 276 5.08 -1.98 12.47
C ILE A 276 4.12 -2.78 13.34
N ALA A 277 2.87 -2.93 12.90
CA ALA A 277 1.88 -3.64 13.69
C ALA A 277 0.82 -4.31 12.82
N LEU A 278 0.36 -5.43 13.32
CA LEU A 278 -0.83 -6.14 12.91
C LEU A 278 -1.81 -6.10 14.09
N ASP A 279 -3.06 -5.77 13.85
CA ASP A 279 -4.08 -5.76 14.91
C ASP A 279 -4.31 -7.19 15.45
N ASN A 280 -4.69 -7.30 16.70
CA ASN A 280 -4.96 -8.58 17.34
C ASN A 280 -6.38 -9.12 17.10
N GLN A 281 -7.20 -8.36 16.35
CA GLN A 281 -8.58 -8.69 16.06
C GLN A 281 -8.89 -8.51 14.58
N ILE A 282 -9.75 -9.38 14.07
CA ILE A 282 -10.37 -9.27 12.74
C ILE A 282 -11.71 -8.59 12.94
N ASP A 283 -12.01 -7.61 12.08
CA ASP A 283 -13.35 -7.02 12.04
C ASP A 283 -14.33 -8.03 11.41
N PRO A 284 -15.27 -8.58 12.19
CA PRO A 284 -16.18 -9.62 11.71
C PRO A 284 -17.19 -9.10 10.68
N THR A 285 -17.40 -7.78 10.59
CA THR A 285 -18.36 -7.18 9.66
C THR A 285 -17.79 -7.08 8.25
N THR A 286 -16.48 -6.89 8.15
CA THR A 286 -15.78 -6.70 6.87
C THR A 286 -14.86 -7.87 6.51
N GLY A 287 -14.57 -8.78 7.45
CA GLY A 287 -13.60 -9.87 7.28
C GLY A 287 -12.19 -9.34 7.01
N THR A 288 -11.84 -8.20 7.61
CA THR A 288 -10.53 -7.58 7.40
C THR A 288 -9.74 -7.44 8.70
N ILE A 289 -8.42 -7.43 8.56
CA ILE A 289 -7.49 -7.15 9.64
C ILE A 289 -6.84 -5.79 9.39
N LYS A 290 -6.65 -5.03 10.46
CA LYS A 290 -6.02 -3.70 10.42
C LYS A 290 -4.51 -3.83 10.56
N LEU A 291 -3.78 -3.11 9.72
CA LEU A 291 -2.32 -3.03 9.75
C LEU A 291 -1.88 -1.58 9.89
N LYS A 292 -0.71 -1.40 10.48
CA LYS A 292 -0.09 -0.10 10.68
C LYS A 292 1.34 -0.14 10.17
N ALA A 293 1.69 0.81 9.32
CA ALA A 293 3.05 1.01 8.82
C ALA A 293 3.56 2.40 9.24
N ASP A 294 4.87 2.56 9.40
CA ASP A 294 5.51 3.84 9.68
C ASP A 294 6.34 4.32 8.48
N PHE A 295 6.46 5.64 8.40
CA PHE A 295 7.18 6.35 7.35
C PHE A 295 7.94 7.52 7.97
N SER A 296 9.16 7.79 7.54
CA SER A 296 9.95 8.92 8.03
C SER A 296 9.31 10.27 7.69
N ASN A 297 8.73 10.39 6.50
CA ASN A 297 8.01 11.57 6.00
C ASN A 297 8.79 12.89 6.12
N GLU A 298 10.10 12.85 5.88
CA GLU A 298 10.96 14.04 5.98
C GLU A 298 10.63 15.08 4.90
N ASP A 299 10.17 14.62 3.75
CA ASP A 299 9.74 15.46 2.62
C ASP A 299 8.27 15.95 2.74
N LEU A 300 7.57 15.61 3.83
CA LEU A 300 6.21 16.02 4.15
C LEU A 300 5.18 15.70 3.04
N LYS A 301 5.39 14.66 2.25
CA LYS A 301 4.46 14.25 1.19
C LYS A 301 3.20 13.54 1.71
N LEU A 302 3.28 12.95 2.90
CA LEU A 302 2.14 12.32 3.55
C LEU A 302 1.51 13.30 4.56
N PHE A 303 0.20 13.55 4.39
CA PHE A 303 -0.57 14.41 5.28
C PHE A 303 -1.53 13.59 6.15
N PRO A 304 -1.73 13.98 7.42
CA PRO A 304 -2.75 13.36 8.28
C PRO A 304 -4.12 13.33 7.60
N ASN A 305 -4.84 12.19 7.73
CA ASN A 305 -6.14 11.90 7.13
C ASN A 305 -6.17 11.82 5.59
N GLN A 306 -5.02 11.88 4.91
CA GLN A 306 -4.91 11.62 3.48
C GLN A 306 -5.11 10.13 3.21
N PHE A 307 -5.84 9.80 2.13
CA PHE A 307 -5.89 8.44 1.61
C PHE A 307 -4.69 8.18 0.69
N ALA A 308 -4.11 7.00 0.84
CA ALA A 308 -3.01 6.56 0.00
C ALA A 308 -3.21 5.10 -0.42
N ASN A 309 -2.81 4.77 -1.65
CA ASN A 309 -2.74 3.39 -2.09
C ASN A 309 -1.47 2.75 -1.53
N VAL A 310 -1.62 1.57 -0.96
CA VAL A 310 -0.55 0.85 -0.29
C VAL A 310 -0.20 -0.39 -1.08
N LYS A 311 1.10 -0.66 -1.23
CA LYS A 311 1.64 -1.95 -1.64
C LYS A 311 2.43 -2.53 -0.47
N LEU A 312 1.95 -3.63 0.10
CA LEU A 312 2.64 -4.39 1.14
C LEU A 312 3.38 -5.55 0.48
N TYR A 313 4.69 -5.55 0.50
CA TYR A 313 5.54 -6.63 0.01
C TYR A 313 5.63 -7.73 1.06
N VAL A 314 5.08 -8.90 0.72
CA VAL A 314 4.96 -10.02 1.67
C VAL A 314 6.05 -11.06 1.45
N GLU A 315 6.40 -11.32 0.18
CA GLU A 315 7.35 -12.36 -0.19
C GLU A 315 8.10 -11.96 -1.45
N THR A 316 9.41 -12.23 -1.47
CA THR A 316 10.23 -12.07 -2.66
C THR A 316 10.89 -13.41 -3.00
N ILE A 317 10.54 -13.97 -4.15
CA ILE A 317 11.15 -15.18 -4.69
C ILE A 317 12.29 -14.74 -5.61
N LYS A 318 13.51 -15.05 -5.19
CA LYS A 318 14.69 -14.74 -6.00
C LYS A 318 14.82 -15.72 -7.15
N ASP A 319 15.28 -15.22 -8.30
CA ASP A 319 15.61 -16.03 -9.48
C ASP A 319 14.42 -16.87 -9.97
N ALA A 320 13.19 -16.33 -9.88
CA ALA A 320 11.95 -17.00 -10.27
C ALA A 320 11.79 -17.04 -11.80
N LEU A 321 11.25 -18.17 -12.31
CA LEU A 321 10.80 -18.26 -13.71
C LEU A 321 9.44 -17.58 -13.84
N ILE A 322 9.37 -16.54 -14.66
CA ILE A 322 8.19 -15.68 -14.78
C ILE A 322 7.68 -15.71 -16.21
N ILE A 323 6.37 -15.87 -16.33
CA ILE A 323 5.63 -15.79 -17.59
C ILE A 323 4.47 -14.78 -17.45
N PRO A 324 4.01 -14.17 -18.54
CA PRO A 324 2.76 -13.42 -18.51
C PRO A 324 1.59 -14.34 -18.12
N THR A 325 0.71 -13.86 -17.24
CA THR A 325 -0.47 -14.64 -16.79
C THR A 325 -1.38 -15.03 -17.95
N ALA A 326 -1.40 -14.24 -19.03
CA ALA A 326 -2.14 -14.54 -20.25
C ALA A 326 -1.66 -15.83 -20.97
N ALA A 327 -0.41 -16.26 -20.74
CA ALA A 327 0.10 -17.51 -21.32
C ALA A 327 -0.41 -18.77 -20.58
N VAL A 328 -0.91 -18.61 -19.35
CA VAL A 328 -1.35 -19.72 -18.51
C VAL A 328 -2.73 -20.20 -18.97
N GLN A 329 -2.82 -21.48 -19.32
CA GLN A 329 -4.05 -22.13 -19.74
C GLN A 329 -4.46 -23.20 -18.71
N HIS A 330 -5.77 -23.40 -18.57
CA HIS A 330 -6.34 -24.38 -17.65
C HIS A 330 -7.12 -25.45 -18.40
N SER A 331 -6.92 -26.70 -18.04
CA SER A 331 -7.67 -27.83 -18.56
C SER A 331 -8.12 -28.75 -17.44
N ASN A 332 -8.93 -29.75 -17.77
CA ASN A 332 -9.34 -30.81 -16.83
C ASN A 332 -8.16 -31.65 -16.31
N LYS A 333 -6.99 -31.57 -16.98
CA LYS A 333 -5.76 -32.29 -16.61
C LYS A 333 -4.77 -31.42 -15.81
N GLY A 334 -5.09 -30.13 -15.60
CA GLY A 334 -4.22 -29.20 -14.87
C GLY A 334 -3.91 -27.94 -15.65
N THR A 335 -2.91 -27.22 -15.17
CA THR A 335 -2.44 -25.96 -15.75
C THR A 335 -1.30 -26.23 -16.73
N PHE A 336 -1.33 -25.56 -17.87
CA PHE A 336 -0.33 -25.75 -18.94
C PHE A 336 -0.05 -24.46 -19.70
N VAL A 337 1.01 -24.44 -20.47
CA VAL A 337 1.32 -23.38 -21.44
C VAL A 337 1.60 -24.00 -22.82
N TYR A 338 1.37 -23.23 -23.85
CA TYR A 338 1.82 -23.55 -25.18
C TYR A 338 3.24 -23.01 -25.38
N ALA A 339 4.24 -23.88 -25.44
CA ALA A 339 5.61 -23.53 -25.77
C ALA A 339 5.85 -23.65 -27.27
N VAL A 340 6.58 -22.69 -27.86
CA VAL A 340 6.95 -22.69 -29.27
C VAL A 340 8.33 -23.31 -29.41
N THR A 341 8.42 -24.38 -30.19
CA THR A 341 9.69 -25.06 -30.49
C THR A 341 10.50 -24.33 -31.56
N ASN A 342 11.77 -24.65 -31.72
CA ASN A 342 12.64 -24.10 -32.78
C ASN A 342 12.12 -24.36 -34.21
N GLU A 343 11.24 -25.35 -34.38
CA GLU A 343 10.57 -25.65 -35.65
C GLU A 343 9.30 -24.82 -35.88
N SER A 344 9.04 -23.81 -35.04
CA SER A 344 7.79 -23.02 -35.05
C SER A 344 6.53 -23.85 -34.82
N LYS A 345 6.64 -24.95 -34.10
CA LYS A 345 5.51 -25.80 -33.69
C LYS A 345 5.19 -25.58 -32.22
N VAL A 346 3.91 -25.69 -31.89
CA VAL A 346 3.39 -25.61 -30.55
C VAL A 346 3.52 -26.95 -29.84
N LYS A 347 4.04 -26.94 -28.62
CA LYS A 347 4.06 -28.07 -27.69
C LYS A 347 3.39 -27.69 -26.38
N ILE A 348 2.62 -28.62 -25.81
CA ILE A 348 1.98 -28.42 -24.51
C ILE A 348 2.99 -28.77 -23.42
N HIS A 349 3.28 -27.80 -22.56
CA HIS A 349 4.06 -28.01 -21.33
C HIS A 349 3.12 -27.87 -20.12
N ASN A 350 2.95 -28.96 -19.38
CA ASN A 350 2.27 -28.90 -18.09
C ASN A 350 3.14 -28.14 -17.11
N ILE A 351 2.55 -27.18 -16.40
CA ILE A 351 3.26 -26.31 -15.48
C ILE A 351 2.63 -26.36 -14.09
N GLU A 352 3.48 -26.16 -13.09
CA GLU A 352 3.04 -25.83 -11.73
C GLU A 352 3.29 -24.35 -11.47
N THR A 353 2.25 -23.65 -11.08
CA THR A 353 2.32 -22.21 -10.77
C THR A 353 2.22 -21.97 -9.28
N SER A 354 2.93 -20.96 -8.77
CA SER A 354 2.90 -20.59 -7.36
C SER A 354 2.05 -19.34 -7.11
N MET A 355 2.50 -18.20 -7.60
CA MET A 355 1.89 -16.90 -7.34
C MET A 355 1.75 -16.10 -8.63
N ASN A 356 0.75 -15.21 -8.63
CA ASN A 356 0.58 -14.23 -9.70
C ASN A 356 0.43 -12.83 -9.11
N SER A 357 1.00 -11.84 -9.79
CA SER A 357 0.86 -10.42 -9.48
C SER A 357 1.15 -9.59 -10.73
N GLU A 358 0.41 -8.50 -10.93
CA GLU A 358 0.57 -7.55 -12.07
C GLU A 358 0.65 -8.22 -13.45
N GLY A 359 -0.15 -9.25 -13.70
CA GLY A 359 -0.16 -9.94 -14.99
C GLY A 359 1.03 -10.86 -15.22
N LYS A 360 1.86 -11.11 -14.21
CA LYS A 360 2.97 -12.06 -14.21
C LYS A 360 2.65 -13.24 -13.30
N THR A 361 3.02 -14.44 -13.72
CA THR A 361 2.85 -15.68 -12.97
C THR A 361 4.20 -16.35 -12.77
N VAL A 362 4.48 -16.74 -11.53
CA VAL A 362 5.68 -17.53 -11.18
C VAL A 362 5.40 -18.99 -11.50
N VAL A 363 6.30 -19.61 -12.27
CA VAL A 363 6.28 -21.04 -12.60
C VAL A 363 7.32 -21.75 -11.75
N VAL A 364 6.89 -22.81 -11.06
CA VAL A 364 7.75 -23.65 -10.21
C VAL A 364 8.42 -24.73 -11.03
N SER A 365 7.67 -25.34 -11.96
CA SER A 365 8.16 -26.43 -12.81
C SER A 365 7.45 -26.46 -14.16
N GLY A 366 8.07 -27.07 -15.17
CA GLY A 366 7.46 -27.33 -16.48
C GLY A 366 7.95 -26.43 -17.62
N VAL A 367 8.71 -25.36 -17.36
CA VAL A 367 9.36 -24.52 -18.38
C VAL A 367 10.81 -24.20 -17.96
N ASN A 368 11.63 -23.84 -18.94
CA ASN A 368 13.00 -23.37 -18.71
C ASN A 368 13.12 -21.88 -19.01
N ALA A 369 14.20 -21.26 -18.49
CA ALA A 369 14.56 -19.92 -18.91
C ALA A 369 14.76 -19.88 -20.42
N ASP A 370 14.31 -18.77 -21.03
CA ASP A 370 14.39 -18.52 -22.48
C ASP A 370 13.38 -19.32 -23.35
N ASP A 371 12.57 -20.22 -22.79
CA ASP A 371 11.46 -20.83 -23.53
C ASP A 371 10.50 -19.72 -24.01
N ILE A 372 9.92 -19.93 -25.21
CA ILE A 372 8.97 -19.00 -25.78
C ILE A 372 7.56 -19.57 -25.55
N VAL A 373 6.71 -18.82 -24.85
CA VAL A 373 5.32 -19.21 -24.55
C VAL A 373 4.32 -18.32 -25.29
N VAL A 374 3.21 -18.91 -25.72
CA VAL A 374 2.15 -18.18 -26.42
C VAL A 374 1.30 -17.42 -25.41
N THR A 375 1.05 -16.14 -25.70
CA THR A 375 0.23 -15.25 -24.85
C THR A 375 -1.13 -14.93 -25.45
N GLU A 376 -1.25 -14.91 -26.80
CA GLU A 376 -2.49 -14.63 -27.50
C GLU A 376 -2.68 -15.58 -28.68
N GLY A 377 -3.94 -15.90 -29.03
CA GLY A 377 -4.28 -16.82 -30.10
C GLY A 377 -4.35 -18.28 -29.66
N THR A 378 -4.44 -18.54 -28.37
CA THR A 378 -4.43 -19.90 -27.78
C THR A 378 -5.66 -20.74 -28.09
N ASP A 379 -6.84 -20.13 -28.36
CA ASP A 379 -8.14 -20.81 -28.51
C ASP A 379 -8.21 -21.81 -29.66
N LYS A 380 -7.35 -21.65 -30.66
CA LYS A 380 -7.31 -22.49 -31.87
C LYS A 380 -6.08 -23.40 -31.95
N LEU A 381 -5.25 -23.37 -30.91
CA LEU A 381 -4.01 -24.13 -30.90
C LEU A 381 -4.22 -25.59 -30.49
N VAL A 382 -3.59 -26.45 -31.24
CA VAL A 382 -3.48 -27.88 -30.94
C VAL A 382 -1.99 -28.25 -30.95
N GLU A 383 -1.60 -29.22 -30.15
CA GLU A 383 -0.24 -29.71 -30.09
C GLU A 383 0.28 -30.10 -31.48
N GLY A 384 1.49 -29.66 -31.82
CA GLY A 384 2.12 -29.91 -33.13
C GLY A 384 1.76 -28.90 -34.23
N MET A 385 0.85 -27.98 -34.02
CA MET A 385 0.44 -26.98 -35.00
C MET A 385 1.55 -25.97 -35.29
N LEU A 386 1.71 -25.57 -36.55
CA LEU A 386 2.65 -24.51 -36.95
C LEU A 386 2.09 -23.14 -36.62
N VAL A 387 2.91 -22.32 -35.99
CA VAL A 387 2.58 -20.93 -35.62
C VAL A 387 3.56 -19.94 -36.24
N SER A 388 3.05 -18.75 -36.51
CA SER A 388 3.84 -17.59 -36.91
C SER A 388 3.91 -16.62 -35.72
N THR A 389 5.08 -16.42 -35.18
CA THR A 389 5.29 -15.53 -34.06
C THR A 389 5.34 -14.07 -34.53
N SER A 390 4.42 -13.26 -34.12
CA SER A 390 4.57 -11.80 -34.16
C SER A 390 5.28 -11.39 -32.88
N ASP A 391 6.55 -10.98 -32.98
CA ASP A 391 7.22 -10.33 -31.84
C ASP A 391 6.36 -9.14 -31.40
N ASN A 392 5.99 -9.13 -30.15
CA ASN A 392 5.17 -8.06 -29.53
C ASN A 392 6.02 -6.77 -29.42
N LYS A 393 6.30 -6.13 -30.58
CA LYS A 393 6.95 -4.81 -30.65
C LYS A 393 6.03 -3.65 -30.23
N ASN A 394 4.80 -3.94 -29.78
CA ASN A 394 3.79 -2.91 -29.57
C ASN A 394 3.58 -2.43 -28.12
N GLU A 395 4.39 -2.83 -27.13
CA GLU A 395 4.28 -2.24 -25.81
C GLU A 395 4.70 -0.73 -25.75
N ASN A 396 5.45 -0.25 -26.74
CA ASN A 396 5.91 1.14 -26.76
C ASN A 396 5.04 2.12 -27.57
N HIS A 397 4.00 1.64 -28.28
CA HIS A 397 3.16 2.54 -29.09
C HIS A 397 1.85 2.98 -28.40
N ALA A 398 1.41 2.29 -27.34
CA ALA A 398 0.20 2.68 -26.60
C ALA A 398 0.45 3.83 -25.60
N ILE A 399 1.69 4.00 -25.15
CA ILE A 399 2.07 5.10 -24.22
C ILE A 399 2.30 6.43 -24.96
N SER A 400 2.67 6.39 -26.23
CA SER A 400 2.92 7.59 -27.05
C SER A 400 1.65 8.28 -27.59
N LYS A 401 0.50 7.58 -27.65
CA LYS A 401 -0.77 8.16 -28.14
C LYS A 401 -1.65 8.80 -27.07
N LYS A 402 -1.27 8.70 -25.78
CA LYS A 402 -1.97 9.41 -24.66
C LYS A 402 -1.28 10.71 -24.23
N ARG A 403 -0.28 11.17 -25.00
CA ARG A 403 0.40 12.46 -24.77
C ARG A 403 0.27 13.42 -25.99
N LYS A 404 -0.90 13.47 -26.58
CA LYS A 404 -1.28 14.59 -27.45
C LYS A 404 -2.68 15.05 -27.10
#